data_6b3047021b95e466f6cb012930d913f1
#
_entry.id   6b3047021b95e466f6cb012930d913f1
#
_cell.length_a   1.000
_cell.length_b   1.000
_cell.length_c   1.000
_cell.angle_alpha   90.00
_cell.angle_beta   90.00
_cell.angle_gamma   90.00
#
_symmetry.space_group_name_H-M   'P 1'
#
loop_
_entity.id
_entity.type
_entity.pdbx_description
1 polymer ?
#
loop_
_entity_poly.entity_id
_entity_poly.type
_entity_poly.pdbx_seq_one_letter_code
_entity_poly.pdbx_strand_id
1 'polypeptide(L)'
;KAGWDDRWEYFSDMADKGAAVMNEHLSLVDEDTAAFNRIMDVFAMPKETDEEKQARREALERATLYATEVPLRTMKTAVRAFEVIEAMIKDGNPNSVSDAGVGALAVRAAVQGAFLNVKINATGLKDRETANGLVGEATIIAAEADKREEELLEMVGDKIKC
;
A
#
# COMPACT_ATOMS: atom_id res chain seq x y z
N LYS A 1 22.73 -2.09 -25.39
CA LYS A 1 23.39 -0.77 -25.57
C LYS A 1 24.63 -0.75 -24.68
N ALA A 2 25.77 -0.25 -25.18
CA ALA A 2 27.01 -0.19 -24.40
C ALA A 2 26.79 0.52 -23.05
N GLY A 3 27.29 -0.06 -21.96
CA GLY A 3 27.17 0.47 -20.59
C GLY A 3 25.99 -0.07 -19.77
N TRP A 4 25.16 -0.97 -20.33
CA TRP A 4 24.04 -1.60 -19.63
C TRP A 4 24.22 -3.13 -19.54
N ASP A 5 24.96 -3.72 -20.47
CA ASP A 5 25.15 -5.18 -20.56
C ASP A 5 25.89 -5.74 -19.34
N ASP A 6 26.85 -4.97 -18.80
CA ASP A 6 27.64 -5.35 -17.61
C ASP A 6 26.81 -5.30 -16.30
N ARG A 7 25.60 -4.71 -16.35
CA ARG A 7 24.71 -4.50 -15.19
C ARG A 7 23.37 -5.22 -15.35
N TRP A 8 23.29 -6.14 -16.29
CA TRP A 8 22.03 -6.78 -16.60
C TRP A 8 21.43 -7.53 -15.41
N GLU A 9 22.25 -8.18 -14.58
CA GLU A 9 21.80 -8.88 -13.37
C GLU A 9 21.15 -7.93 -12.36
N TYR A 10 21.77 -6.77 -12.15
CA TYR A 10 21.21 -5.73 -11.27
C TYR A 10 19.86 -5.23 -11.78
N PHE A 11 19.73 -4.93 -13.07
CA PHE A 11 18.46 -4.46 -13.62
C PHE A 11 17.41 -5.57 -13.68
N SER A 12 17.81 -6.83 -13.85
CA SER A 12 16.93 -7.97 -13.77
C SER A 12 16.36 -8.13 -12.35
N ASP A 13 17.21 -8.03 -11.32
CA ASP A 13 16.78 -8.05 -9.91
C ASP A 13 15.78 -6.93 -9.60
N MET A 14 16.05 -5.71 -10.06
CA MET A 14 15.13 -4.58 -9.89
C MET A 14 13.79 -4.81 -10.62
N ALA A 15 13.84 -5.39 -11.83
CA ALA A 15 12.62 -5.73 -12.57
C ALA A 15 11.79 -6.80 -11.84
N ASP A 16 12.45 -7.83 -11.30
CA ASP A 16 11.78 -8.88 -10.52
C ASP A 16 11.15 -8.32 -9.23
N LYS A 17 11.84 -7.44 -8.52
CA LYS A 17 11.29 -6.73 -7.35
C LYS A 17 10.07 -5.89 -7.73
N GLY A 18 10.16 -5.13 -8.83
CA GLY A 18 9.04 -4.33 -9.33
C GLY A 18 7.84 -5.19 -9.72
N ALA A 19 8.08 -6.31 -10.41
CA ALA A 19 7.05 -7.27 -10.79
C ALA A 19 6.38 -7.91 -9.55
N ALA A 20 7.16 -8.25 -8.53
CA ALA A 20 6.64 -8.80 -7.28
C ALA A 20 5.71 -7.80 -6.57
N VAL A 21 6.11 -6.53 -6.45
CA VAL A 21 5.28 -5.46 -5.87
C VAL A 21 3.99 -5.26 -6.68
N MET A 22 4.09 -5.23 -8.01
CA MET A 22 2.93 -5.09 -8.89
C MET A 22 1.94 -6.25 -8.72
N ASN A 23 2.43 -7.49 -8.75
CA ASN A 23 1.57 -8.69 -8.62
C ASN A 23 0.89 -8.73 -7.25
N GLU A 24 1.59 -8.36 -6.18
CA GLU A 24 1.01 -8.29 -4.85
C GLU A 24 -0.09 -7.21 -4.76
N HIS A 25 0.10 -6.04 -5.39
CA HIS A 25 -0.94 -5.03 -5.47
C HIS A 25 -2.17 -5.50 -6.23
N LEU A 26 -2.01 -6.22 -7.34
CA LEU A 26 -3.13 -6.80 -8.08
C LEU A 26 -3.92 -7.79 -7.21
N SER A 27 -3.24 -8.61 -6.43
CA SER A 27 -3.90 -9.51 -5.47
C SER A 27 -4.66 -8.75 -4.38
N LEU A 28 -4.09 -7.63 -3.89
CA LEU A 28 -4.73 -6.79 -2.87
C LEU A 28 -6.00 -6.10 -3.36
N VAL A 29 -6.14 -5.84 -4.67
CA VAL A 29 -7.41 -5.33 -5.26
C VAL A 29 -8.55 -6.34 -5.06
N ASP A 30 -8.28 -7.62 -5.33
CA ASP A 30 -9.27 -8.69 -5.15
C ASP A 30 -9.58 -8.90 -3.67
N GLU A 31 -8.57 -8.81 -2.81
CA GLU A 31 -8.74 -8.94 -1.36
C GLU A 31 -9.57 -7.79 -0.76
N ASP A 32 -9.38 -6.57 -1.23
CA ASP A 32 -10.18 -5.40 -0.79
C ASP A 32 -11.66 -5.60 -1.14
N THR A 33 -11.92 -6.05 -2.36
CA THR A 33 -13.28 -6.42 -2.79
C THR A 33 -13.87 -7.53 -1.91
N ALA A 34 -13.07 -8.56 -1.61
CA ALA A 34 -13.51 -9.67 -0.75
C ALA A 34 -13.76 -9.19 0.69
N ALA A 35 -12.95 -8.26 1.21
CA ALA A 35 -13.13 -7.68 2.54
C ALA A 35 -14.45 -6.90 2.65
N PHE A 36 -14.76 -6.10 1.64
CA PHE A 36 -16.05 -5.40 1.55
C PHE A 36 -17.23 -6.38 1.52
N ASN A 37 -17.16 -7.41 0.68
CA ASN A 37 -18.23 -8.41 0.56
C ASN A 37 -18.48 -9.13 1.88
N ARG A 38 -17.43 -9.45 2.66
CA ARG A 38 -17.60 -10.04 4.02
C ARG A 38 -18.40 -9.15 4.96
N ILE A 39 -18.23 -7.83 4.90
CA ILE A 39 -19.04 -6.89 5.69
C ILE A 39 -20.49 -6.93 5.23
N MET A 40 -20.75 -6.98 3.91
CA MET A 40 -22.09 -7.08 3.35
C MET A 40 -22.79 -8.38 3.75
N ASP A 41 -22.05 -9.50 3.76
CA ASP A 41 -22.57 -10.81 4.21
C ASP A 41 -23.00 -10.76 5.68
N VAL A 42 -22.24 -10.08 6.54
CA VAL A 42 -22.61 -9.89 7.95
C VAL A 42 -23.89 -9.07 8.09
N PHE A 43 -24.10 -8.07 7.23
CA PHE A 43 -25.34 -7.31 7.26
C PHE A 43 -26.58 -8.13 6.87
N ALA A 44 -26.42 -9.20 6.09
CA ALA A 44 -27.45 -10.15 5.73
C ALA A 44 -27.72 -11.22 6.81
N MET A 45 -26.87 -11.34 7.85
CA MET A 45 -27.05 -12.33 8.93
C MET A 45 -28.33 -12.07 9.73
N PRO A 46 -28.98 -13.15 10.26
CA PRO A 46 -30.11 -13.06 11.18
C PRO A 46 -29.80 -12.19 12.41
N LYS A 47 -30.84 -11.55 12.97
CA LYS A 47 -30.72 -10.60 14.09
C LYS A 47 -31.92 -10.58 15.02
N GLU A 48 -32.72 -11.63 15.01
CA GLU A 48 -33.97 -11.67 15.79
C GLU A 48 -33.71 -12.10 17.25
N THR A 49 -32.93 -13.16 17.45
CA THR A 49 -32.60 -13.65 18.80
C THR A 49 -31.34 -12.96 19.36
N ASP A 50 -31.09 -13.12 20.66
CA ASP A 50 -29.91 -12.52 21.30
C ASP A 50 -28.63 -13.26 20.89
N GLU A 51 -28.72 -14.56 20.64
CA GLU A 51 -27.63 -15.38 20.11
C GLU A 51 -27.26 -14.93 18.69
N GLU A 52 -28.23 -14.70 17.82
CA GLU A 52 -28.00 -14.20 16.46
C GLU A 52 -27.37 -12.80 16.48
N LYS A 53 -27.88 -11.90 17.33
CA LYS A 53 -27.28 -10.57 17.50
C LYS A 53 -25.84 -10.64 17.98
N GLN A 54 -25.54 -11.55 18.89
CA GLN A 54 -24.18 -11.74 19.39
C GLN A 54 -23.25 -12.29 18.29
N ALA A 55 -23.67 -13.34 17.59
CA ALA A 55 -22.93 -13.93 16.49
C ALA A 55 -22.65 -12.88 15.37
N ARG A 56 -23.66 -12.06 15.04
CA ARG A 56 -23.53 -10.98 14.06
C ARG A 56 -22.54 -9.90 14.51
N ARG A 57 -22.56 -9.50 15.80
CA ARG A 57 -21.58 -8.54 16.34
C ARG A 57 -20.16 -9.03 16.24
N GLU A 58 -19.91 -10.29 16.58
CA GLU A 58 -18.59 -10.91 16.49
C GLU A 58 -18.12 -11.07 15.03
N ALA A 59 -19.05 -11.45 14.14
CA ALA A 59 -18.75 -11.53 12.71
C ALA A 59 -18.39 -10.15 12.12
N LEU A 60 -19.12 -9.10 12.53
CA LEU A 60 -18.85 -7.73 12.09
C LEU A 60 -17.47 -7.25 12.55
N GLU A 61 -17.10 -7.52 13.81
CA GLU A 61 -15.79 -7.15 14.34
C GLU A 61 -14.67 -7.81 13.52
N ARG A 62 -14.77 -9.13 13.26
CA ARG A 62 -13.79 -9.86 12.44
C ARG A 62 -13.72 -9.34 10.99
N ALA A 63 -14.88 -9.06 10.39
CA ALA A 63 -14.92 -8.53 9.02
C ALA A 63 -14.32 -7.13 8.93
N THR A 64 -14.62 -6.26 9.92
CA THR A 64 -14.08 -4.90 10.00
C THR A 64 -12.56 -4.92 10.24
N LEU A 65 -12.08 -5.80 11.11
CA LEU A 65 -10.63 -5.99 11.32
C LEU A 65 -9.94 -6.34 10.00
N TYR A 66 -10.44 -7.35 9.30
CA TYR A 66 -9.87 -7.76 8.01
C TYR A 66 -9.90 -6.62 6.98
N ALA A 67 -11.02 -5.88 6.88
CA ALA A 67 -11.15 -4.73 5.99
C ALA A 67 -10.21 -3.57 6.38
N THR A 68 -9.71 -3.52 7.63
CA THR A 68 -8.71 -2.55 8.08
C THR A 68 -7.29 -3.03 7.76
N GLU A 69 -7.03 -4.34 7.84
CA GLU A 69 -5.72 -4.93 7.57
C GLU A 69 -5.35 -4.91 6.08
N VAL A 70 -6.32 -5.06 5.17
CA VAL A 70 -6.07 -5.06 3.73
C VAL A 70 -5.42 -3.75 3.26
N PRO A 71 -5.99 -2.55 3.51
CA PRO A 71 -5.33 -1.30 3.13
C PRO A 71 -4.00 -1.07 3.85
N LEU A 72 -3.81 -1.55 5.08
CA LEU A 72 -2.50 -1.50 5.74
C LEU A 72 -1.46 -2.34 5.00
N ARG A 73 -1.82 -3.53 4.51
CA ARG A 73 -0.93 -4.32 3.65
C ARG A 73 -0.65 -3.63 2.32
N THR A 74 -1.64 -2.96 1.74
CA THR A 74 -1.45 -2.14 0.53
C THR A 74 -0.39 -1.07 0.76
N MET A 75 -0.41 -0.37 1.89
CA MET A 75 0.63 0.60 2.26
C MET A 75 2.02 -0.05 2.36
N LYS A 76 2.12 -1.18 3.08
CA LYS A 76 3.38 -1.93 3.26
C LYS A 76 3.97 -2.40 1.92
N THR A 77 3.13 -2.83 1.01
CA THR A 77 3.56 -3.26 -0.33
C THR A 77 3.98 -2.06 -1.17
N ALA A 78 3.23 -0.95 -1.13
CA ALA A 78 3.51 0.24 -1.92
C ALA A 78 4.89 0.84 -1.62
N VAL A 79 5.26 1.00 -0.35
CA VAL A 79 6.56 1.60 0.02
C VAL A 79 7.77 0.81 -0.48
N ARG A 80 7.62 -0.49 -0.74
CA ARG A 80 8.69 -1.32 -1.32
C ARG A 80 9.06 -0.90 -2.74
N ALA A 81 8.14 -0.26 -3.46
CA ALA A 81 8.42 0.25 -4.80
C ALA A 81 9.45 1.39 -4.80
N PHE A 82 9.63 2.11 -3.69
CA PHE A 82 10.61 3.18 -3.61
C PHE A 82 12.06 2.70 -3.86
N GLU A 83 12.40 1.46 -3.46
CA GLU A 83 13.71 0.87 -3.75
C GLU A 83 13.96 0.78 -5.26
N VAL A 84 12.97 0.29 -6.01
CA VAL A 84 13.06 0.15 -7.47
C VAL A 84 13.13 1.53 -8.13
N ILE A 85 12.30 2.47 -7.67
CA ILE A 85 12.27 3.85 -8.18
C ILE A 85 13.62 4.54 -7.96
N GLU A 86 14.19 4.42 -6.77
CA GLU A 86 15.51 4.98 -6.46
C GLU A 86 16.60 4.42 -7.36
N ALA A 87 16.59 3.09 -7.59
CA ALA A 87 17.51 2.44 -8.49
C ALA A 87 17.36 2.98 -9.93
N MET A 88 16.13 3.20 -10.40
CA MET A 88 15.87 3.77 -11.72
C MET A 88 16.30 5.24 -11.83
N ILE A 89 16.15 6.04 -10.78
CA ILE A 89 16.67 7.41 -10.76
C ILE A 89 18.20 7.42 -10.82
N LYS A 90 18.86 6.58 -10.01
CA LYS A 90 20.33 6.55 -9.92
C LYS A 90 20.98 6.03 -11.19
N ASP A 91 20.49 4.93 -11.66
CA ASP A 91 21.17 4.02 -12.58
C ASP A 91 20.41 3.73 -13.86
N GLY A 92 19.14 4.12 -13.93
CA GLY A 92 18.25 3.88 -15.05
C GLY A 92 18.54 4.77 -16.27
N ASN A 93 17.68 4.68 -17.29
CA ASN A 93 17.78 5.52 -18.48
C ASN A 93 17.60 6.99 -18.10
N PRO A 94 18.58 7.88 -18.33
CA PRO A 94 18.46 9.31 -18.02
C PRO A 94 17.24 10.00 -18.69
N ASN A 95 16.80 9.51 -19.84
CA ASN A 95 15.63 10.06 -20.54
C ASN A 95 14.29 9.67 -19.88
N SER A 96 14.30 8.71 -18.93
CA SER A 96 13.12 8.25 -18.18
C SER A 96 13.16 8.64 -16.71
N VAL A 97 14.03 9.55 -16.32
CA VAL A 97 14.15 9.98 -14.91
C VAL A 97 12.87 10.65 -14.41
N SER A 98 12.17 11.40 -15.28
CA SER A 98 10.86 11.99 -14.95
C SER A 98 9.78 10.94 -14.71
N ASP A 99 9.82 9.81 -15.44
CA ASP A 99 8.88 8.71 -15.25
C ASP A 99 9.08 8.08 -13.87
N ALA A 100 10.33 7.96 -13.42
CA ALA A 100 10.65 7.50 -12.07
C ALA A 100 10.11 8.46 -11.00
N GLY A 101 10.21 9.79 -11.23
CA GLY A 101 9.60 10.80 -10.37
C GLY A 101 8.07 10.67 -10.29
N VAL A 102 7.40 10.47 -11.43
CA VAL A 102 5.95 10.18 -11.45
C VAL A 102 5.63 8.90 -10.67
N GLY A 103 6.50 7.88 -10.76
CA GLY A 103 6.37 6.67 -9.96
C GLY A 103 6.40 6.95 -8.45
N ALA A 104 7.31 7.81 -7.98
CA ALA A 104 7.39 8.19 -6.56
C ALA A 104 6.13 8.91 -6.08
N LEU A 105 5.62 9.86 -6.86
CA LEU A 105 4.34 10.53 -6.60
C LEU A 105 3.17 9.55 -6.54
N ALA A 106 3.12 8.57 -7.46
CA ALA A 106 2.06 7.57 -7.49
C ALA A 106 2.09 6.65 -6.26
N VAL A 107 3.28 6.21 -5.83
CA VAL A 107 3.46 5.40 -4.62
C VAL A 107 2.98 6.17 -3.40
N ARG A 108 3.42 7.41 -3.24
CA ARG A 108 2.97 8.26 -2.13
C ARG A 108 1.44 8.43 -2.14
N ALA A 109 0.84 8.70 -3.30
CA ALA A 109 -0.61 8.84 -3.42
C ALA A 109 -1.35 7.55 -3.04
N ALA A 110 -0.83 6.38 -3.45
CA ALA A 110 -1.39 5.08 -3.09
C ALA A 110 -1.33 4.84 -1.57
N VAL A 111 -0.19 5.14 -0.93
CA VAL A 111 -0.01 5.03 0.53
C VAL A 111 -0.99 5.94 1.27
N GLN A 112 -1.12 7.20 0.87
CA GLN A 112 -2.03 8.15 1.52
C GLN A 112 -3.51 7.76 1.33
N GLY A 113 -3.88 7.27 0.15
CA GLY A 113 -5.23 6.75 -0.11
C GLY A 113 -5.56 5.53 0.77
N ALA A 114 -4.65 4.56 0.86
CA ALA A 114 -4.81 3.39 1.71
C ALA A 114 -4.82 3.77 3.20
N PHE A 115 -4.03 4.76 3.62
CA PHE A 115 -4.04 5.29 4.99
C PHE A 115 -5.42 5.84 5.39
N LEU A 116 -6.10 6.56 4.50
CA LEU A 116 -7.47 7.02 4.75
C LEU A 116 -8.43 5.84 4.95
N ASN A 117 -8.25 4.74 4.19
CA ASN A 117 -9.06 3.53 4.35
C ASN A 117 -8.77 2.82 5.69
N VAL A 118 -7.51 2.70 6.11
CA VAL A 118 -7.17 2.19 7.45
C VAL A 118 -7.88 3.01 8.52
N LYS A 119 -7.81 4.33 8.45
CA LYS A 119 -8.41 5.22 9.45
C LYS A 119 -9.93 5.09 9.51
N ILE A 120 -10.61 5.10 8.37
CA ILE A 120 -12.08 5.03 8.36
C ILE A 120 -12.57 3.66 8.86
N ASN A 121 -11.93 2.57 8.43
CA ASN A 121 -12.32 1.22 8.84
C ASN A 121 -12.04 0.98 10.34
N ALA A 122 -10.92 1.46 10.86
CA ALA A 122 -10.57 1.36 12.28
C ALA A 122 -11.59 2.04 13.21
N THR A 123 -12.36 3.01 12.71
CA THR A 123 -13.45 3.62 13.52
C THR A 123 -14.55 2.62 13.84
N GLY A 124 -14.77 1.61 13.01
CA GLY A 124 -15.77 0.56 13.18
C GLY A 124 -15.38 -0.53 14.18
N LEU A 125 -14.11 -0.65 14.54
CA LEU A 125 -13.62 -1.64 15.52
C LEU A 125 -14.02 -1.25 16.94
N LYS A 126 -14.49 -2.22 17.73
CA LYS A 126 -14.79 -2.05 19.16
C LYS A 126 -13.52 -2.18 19.99
N ASP A 127 -12.63 -3.09 19.60
CA ASP A 127 -11.31 -3.20 20.19
C ASP A 127 -10.46 -1.98 19.83
N ARG A 128 -10.47 -1.01 20.75
CA ARG A 128 -9.76 0.26 20.57
C ARG A 128 -8.24 0.12 20.65
N GLU A 129 -7.72 -0.88 21.34
CA GLU A 129 -6.29 -1.15 21.41
C GLU A 129 -5.79 -1.61 20.04
N THR A 130 -6.43 -2.61 19.44
CA THR A 130 -6.14 -3.08 18.08
C THR A 130 -6.31 -1.95 17.05
N ALA A 131 -7.42 -1.20 17.10
CA ALA A 131 -7.66 -0.09 16.18
C ALA A 131 -6.54 0.97 16.24
N ASN A 132 -6.13 1.37 17.45
CA ASN A 132 -5.07 2.36 17.65
C ASN A 132 -3.71 1.83 17.19
N GLY A 133 -3.43 0.54 17.40
CA GLY A 133 -2.21 -0.12 16.90
C GLY A 133 -2.11 -0.06 15.37
N LEU A 134 -3.18 -0.45 14.67
CA LEU A 134 -3.23 -0.41 13.19
C LEU A 134 -3.07 1.01 12.64
N VAL A 135 -3.78 1.99 13.23
CA VAL A 135 -3.66 3.40 12.82
C VAL A 135 -2.28 3.96 13.14
N GLY A 136 -1.68 3.58 14.28
CA GLY A 136 -0.32 3.97 14.65
C GLY A 136 0.72 3.48 13.65
N GLU A 137 0.65 2.19 13.27
CA GLU A 137 1.53 1.61 12.26
C GLU A 137 1.34 2.30 10.90
N ALA A 138 0.10 2.48 10.46
CA ALA A 138 -0.21 3.16 9.22
C ALA A 138 0.30 4.61 9.19
N THR A 139 0.26 5.32 10.33
CA THR A 139 0.79 6.68 10.45
C THR A 139 2.29 6.74 10.22
N ILE A 140 3.03 5.77 10.75
CA ILE A 140 4.48 5.68 10.55
C ILE A 140 4.81 5.46 9.07
N ILE A 141 4.12 4.51 8.42
CA ILE A 141 4.31 4.19 6.99
C ILE A 141 3.98 5.41 6.11
N ALA A 142 2.90 6.15 6.42
CA ALA A 142 2.51 7.33 5.67
C ALA A 142 3.57 8.44 5.77
N ALA A 143 4.10 8.69 6.97
CA ALA A 143 5.17 9.67 7.18
C ALA A 143 6.49 9.27 6.49
N GLU A 144 6.83 7.98 6.50
CA GLU A 144 7.98 7.46 5.75
C GLU A 144 7.81 7.64 4.24
N ALA A 145 6.61 7.37 3.71
CA ALA A 145 6.31 7.55 2.30
C ALA A 145 6.41 9.01 1.85
N ASP A 146 5.94 9.97 2.67
CA ASP A 146 6.08 11.39 2.39
C ASP A 146 7.56 11.80 2.32
N LYS A 147 8.37 11.36 3.29
CA LYS A 147 9.80 11.65 3.32
C LYS A 147 10.54 11.03 2.14
N ARG A 148 10.25 9.77 1.80
CA ARG A 148 10.90 9.08 0.69
C ARG A 148 10.56 9.70 -0.67
N GLU A 149 9.31 10.11 -0.85
CA GLU A 149 8.89 10.82 -2.06
C GLU A 149 9.66 12.12 -2.23
N GLU A 150 9.78 12.94 -1.17
CA GLU A 150 10.53 14.20 -1.18
C GLU A 150 12.01 13.98 -1.58
N GLU A 151 12.69 13.01 -0.93
CA GLU A 151 14.08 12.65 -1.23
C GLU A 151 14.26 12.24 -2.70
N LEU A 152 13.35 11.42 -3.23
CA LEU A 152 13.43 10.94 -4.61
C LEU A 152 13.15 12.05 -5.63
N LEU A 153 12.22 12.97 -5.33
CA LEU A 153 11.96 14.12 -6.19
C LEU A 153 13.12 15.12 -6.20
N GLU A 154 13.84 15.31 -5.09
CA GLU A 154 15.08 16.08 -5.08
C GLU A 154 16.13 15.45 -6.02
N MET A 155 16.31 14.11 -5.94
CA MET A 155 17.23 13.40 -6.83
C MET A 155 16.84 13.53 -8.31
N VAL A 156 15.55 13.51 -8.61
CA VAL A 156 15.02 13.74 -9.97
C VAL A 156 15.33 15.17 -10.41
N GLY A 157 15.09 16.17 -9.55
CA GLY A 157 15.37 17.58 -9.81
C GLY A 157 16.85 17.83 -10.13
N ASP A 158 17.78 17.18 -9.42
CA ASP A 158 19.22 17.28 -9.68
C ASP A 158 19.64 16.74 -11.06
N LYS A 159 18.87 15.80 -11.62
CA LYS A 159 19.12 15.19 -12.93
C LYS A 159 18.43 15.91 -14.07
N ILE A 160 17.30 16.56 -13.81
CA ILE A 160 16.58 17.40 -14.79
C ILE A 160 17.19 18.82 -14.73
N LYS A 161 18.34 19.00 -15.38
CA LYS A 161 18.95 20.34 -15.50
C LYS A 161 18.26 21.10 -16.63
N CYS A 162 17.56 22.16 -16.29
CA CYS A 162 17.11 23.20 -17.24
C CYS A 162 18.20 24.24 -17.49
#